data_4f3c96f791942bc0226d64e64706e2cc
#
_entry.id   4f3c96f791942bc0226d64e64706e2cc
#
_cell.length_a   1.000
_cell.length_b   1.000
_cell.length_c   1.000
_cell.angle_alpha   90.00
_cell.angle_beta   90.00
_cell.angle_gamma   90.00
#
_symmetry.space_group_name_H-M   'P 1'
#
loop_
_entity.id
_entity.type
_entity.pdbx_description
1 polymer ?
#
loop_
_entity_poly.entity_id
_entity_poly.type
_entity_poly.pdbx_seq_one_letter_code
_entity_poly.pdbx_strand_id
1 'polypeptide(L)'
;LFSGDDLPAAFSLVPWLGAGGAVVLTLWIAFFRGALLPNNTLRDKPIFHAFKAAKPWHYCAFFLLRSPALLAAVFVYATALNLFGVEASVLGLLPFLPVIFFAAAVPTPMRAAAITFWVVLFPENEGQMAAFGFVQHNFFILFNAAIGLLFWRRAQRDLFGS
;
A
#
# COMPACT_ATOMS: atom_id res chain seq x y z
N LEU A 1 -8.08 21.69 -6.10
CA LEU A 1 -9.03 20.84 -6.85
C LEU A 1 -8.40 20.59 -8.21
N PHE A 2 -7.77 19.45 -8.38
CA PHE A 2 -7.31 19.04 -9.72
C PHE A 2 -8.55 18.84 -10.58
N SER A 3 -8.75 19.67 -11.59
CA SER A 3 -9.64 19.32 -12.69
C SER A 3 -8.94 18.20 -13.47
N GLY A 4 -9.70 17.23 -13.99
CA GLY A 4 -9.14 16.01 -14.59
C GLY A 4 -8.13 16.23 -15.73
N ASP A 5 -8.00 17.47 -16.22
CA ASP A 5 -7.11 17.85 -17.30
C ASP A 5 -5.70 18.26 -16.86
N ASP A 6 -5.49 18.47 -15.53
CA ASP A 6 -4.21 18.95 -14.98
C ASP A 6 -3.33 17.83 -14.40
N LEU A 7 -3.79 16.57 -14.49
CA LEU A 7 -3.00 15.44 -13.98
C LEU A 7 -1.82 15.13 -14.92
N PRO A 8 -0.58 14.99 -14.39
CA PRO A 8 0.54 14.51 -15.20
C PRO A 8 0.16 13.26 -16.00
N ALA A 9 0.60 13.17 -17.25
CA ALA A 9 0.25 12.08 -18.17
C ALA A 9 0.48 10.67 -17.57
N ALA A 10 1.45 10.54 -16.65
CA ALA A 10 1.70 9.30 -15.92
C ALA A 10 0.48 8.80 -15.11
N PHE A 11 -0.42 9.68 -14.68
CA PHE A 11 -1.60 9.30 -13.90
C PHE A 11 -2.76 8.74 -14.74
N SER A 12 -2.73 8.94 -16.06
CA SER A 12 -3.67 8.26 -16.95
C SER A 12 -3.52 6.74 -16.91
N LEU A 13 -2.36 6.24 -16.43
CA LEU A 13 -2.10 4.81 -16.25
C LEU A 13 -2.70 4.22 -14.97
N VAL A 14 -3.10 5.03 -13.99
CA VAL A 14 -3.62 4.53 -12.69
C VAL A 14 -4.85 3.62 -12.86
N PRO A 15 -5.88 3.96 -13.67
CA PRO A 15 -7.00 3.05 -13.93
C PRO A 15 -6.56 1.73 -14.57
N TRP A 16 -5.60 1.77 -15.48
CA TRP A 16 -5.05 0.58 -16.14
C TRP A 16 -4.25 -0.29 -15.17
N LEU A 17 -3.49 0.30 -14.24
CA LEU A 17 -2.83 -0.43 -13.17
C LEU A 17 -3.84 -1.10 -12.25
N GLY A 18 -4.94 -0.42 -11.91
CA GLY A 18 -6.05 -0.99 -11.15
C GLY A 18 -6.71 -2.17 -11.86
N ALA A 19 -7.04 -1.99 -13.14
CA ALA A 19 -7.60 -3.05 -13.98
C ALA A 19 -6.63 -4.24 -14.12
N GLY A 20 -5.35 -3.95 -14.39
CA GLY A 20 -4.30 -4.96 -14.45
C GLY A 20 -4.17 -5.74 -13.13
N GLY A 21 -4.18 -5.05 -12.00
CA GLY A 21 -4.17 -5.66 -10.67
C GLY A 21 -5.37 -6.57 -10.43
N ALA A 22 -6.57 -6.17 -10.84
CA ALA A 22 -7.77 -6.98 -10.74
C ALA A 22 -7.69 -8.24 -11.61
N VAL A 23 -7.16 -8.12 -12.83
CA VAL A 23 -6.90 -9.27 -13.72
C VAL A 23 -5.89 -10.22 -13.09
N VAL A 24 -4.76 -9.71 -12.61
CA VAL A 24 -3.73 -10.53 -11.94
C VAL A 24 -4.31 -11.25 -10.73
N LEU A 25 -5.10 -10.57 -9.89
CA LEU A 25 -5.75 -11.18 -8.73
C LEU A 25 -6.74 -12.28 -9.15
N THR A 26 -7.51 -12.04 -10.20
CA THR A 26 -8.47 -13.04 -10.73
C THR A 26 -7.74 -14.28 -11.25
N LEU A 27 -6.66 -14.08 -12.04
CA LEU A 27 -5.82 -15.17 -12.52
C LEU A 27 -5.14 -15.93 -11.37
N TRP A 28 -4.70 -15.22 -10.34
CA TRP A 28 -4.12 -15.80 -9.12
C TRP A 28 -5.11 -16.70 -8.41
N ILE A 29 -6.33 -16.20 -8.16
CA ILE A 29 -7.39 -16.99 -7.55
C ILE A 29 -7.73 -18.22 -8.40
N ALA A 30 -7.89 -18.03 -9.73
CA ALA A 30 -8.19 -19.11 -10.66
C ALA A 30 -7.08 -20.18 -10.71
N PHE A 31 -5.82 -19.76 -10.63
CA PHE A 31 -4.68 -20.68 -10.56
C PHE A 31 -4.70 -21.53 -9.29
N PHE A 32 -4.85 -20.92 -8.11
CA PHE A 32 -4.89 -21.67 -6.86
C PHE A 32 -6.14 -22.52 -6.68
N ARG A 33 -7.22 -22.20 -7.35
CA ARG A 33 -8.44 -23.04 -7.40
C ARG A 33 -8.38 -24.17 -8.43
N GLY A 34 -7.31 -24.24 -9.22
CA GLY A 34 -7.12 -25.29 -10.22
C GLY A 34 -7.87 -25.07 -11.54
N ALA A 35 -8.48 -23.90 -11.72
CA ALA A 35 -9.11 -23.55 -13.01
C ALA A 35 -8.06 -23.27 -14.10
N LEU A 36 -6.87 -22.81 -13.69
CA LEU A 36 -5.72 -22.62 -14.57
C LEU A 36 -4.66 -23.65 -14.21
N LEU A 37 -4.08 -24.29 -15.23
CA LEU A 37 -2.98 -25.25 -15.10
C LEU A 37 -3.24 -26.33 -14.03
N PRO A 38 -4.26 -27.19 -14.18
CA PRO A 38 -4.72 -28.12 -13.13
C PRO A 38 -3.63 -29.04 -12.58
N ASN A 39 -2.63 -29.41 -13.38
CA ASN A 39 -1.57 -30.34 -13.02
C ASN A 39 -0.28 -29.65 -12.52
N ASN A 40 -0.33 -28.37 -12.15
CA ASN A 40 0.87 -27.66 -11.73
C ASN A 40 1.18 -27.92 -10.25
N THR A 41 2.36 -28.50 -9.98
CA THR A 41 2.85 -28.88 -8.66
C THR A 41 3.22 -27.66 -7.78
N LEU A 42 3.38 -26.47 -8.35
CA LEU A 42 3.67 -25.25 -7.59
C LEU A 42 2.62 -24.96 -6.53
N ARG A 43 1.33 -25.28 -6.81
CA ARG A 43 0.23 -25.08 -5.86
C ARG A 43 0.34 -25.92 -4.60
N ASP A 44 1.05 -27.04 -4.68
CA ASP A 44 1.15 -28.01 -3.59
C ASP A 44 2.33 -27.72 -2.65
N LYS A 45 3.14 -26.70 -2.98
CA LYS A 45 4.24 -26.30 -2.10
C LYS A 45 3.69 -25.72 -0.79
N PRO A 46 4.30 -26.06 0.37
CA PRO A 46 3.84 -25.61 1.69
C PRO A 46 3.66 -24.09 1.81
N ILE A 47 4.53 -23.31 1.16
CA ILE A 47 4.49 -21.85 1.18
C ILE A 47 3.19 -21.28 0.58
N PHE A 48 2.52 -22.02 -0.30
CA PHE A 48 1.27 -21.60 -0.95
C PHE A 48 0.01 -22.23 -0.34
N HIS A 49 0.18 -23.00 0.75
CA HIS A 49 -0.96 -23.69 1.38
C HIS A 49 -2.11 -22.76 1.75
N ALA A 50 -1.79 -21.56 2.28
CA ALA A 50 -2.80 -20.56 2.64
C ALA A 50 -3.65 -20.10 1.43
N PHE A 51 -3.01 -19.90 0.27
CA PHE A 51 -3.71 -19.50 -0.96
C PHE A 51 -4.57 -20.62 -1.55
N LYS A 52 -4.10 -21.87 -1.45
CA LYS A 52 -4.86 -23.06 -1.86
C LYS A 52 -6.11 -23.26 -1.00
N ALA A 53 -6.00 -23.03 0.31
CA ALA A 53 -7.11 -23.13 1.26
C ALA A 53 -8.07 -21.92 1.21
N ALA A 54 -7.61 -20.76 0.70
CA ALA A 54 -8.40 -19.55 0.65
C ALA A 54 -9.58 -19.67 -0.32
N LYS A 55 -10.78 -19.33 0.16
CA LYS A 55 -11.98 -19.18 -0.68
C LYS A 55 -12.08 -17.75 -1.21
N PRO A 56 -12.77 -17.47 -2.33
CA PRO A 56 -12.92 -16.12 -2.87
C PRO A 56 -13.42 -15.10 -1.82
N TRP A 57 -14.35 -15.51 -0.98
CA TRP A 57 -14.89 -14.64 0.06
C TRP A 57 -13.83 -14.21 1.10
N HIS A 58 -12.76 -15.01 1.34
CA HIS A 58 -11.67 -14.63 2.24
C HIS A 58 -10.92 -13.39 1.70
N TYR A 59 -10.76 -13.28 0.37
CA TYR A 59 -10.16 -12.09 -0.25
C TYR A 59 -11.05 -10.86 -0.06
N CYS A 60 -12.37 -11.01 -0.20
CA CYS A 60 -13.33 -9.93 0.07
C CYS A 60 -13.29 -9.53 1.56
N ALA A 61 -13.29 -10.50 2.47
CA ALA A 61 -13.20 -10.25 3.90
C ALA A 61 -11.89 -9.53 4.27
N PHE A 62 -10.77 -9.96 3.70
CA PHE A 62 -9.48 -9.32 3.89
C PHE A 62 -9.48 -7.87 3.39
N PHE A 63 -10.05 -7.63 2.21
CA PHE A 63 -10.21 -6.30 1.65
C PHE A 63 -11.05 -5.40 2.57
N LEU A 64 -12.22 -5.88 3.02
CA LEU A 64 -13.10 -5.15 3.93
C LEU A 64 -12.43 -4.85 5.28
N LEU A 65 -11.68 -5.80 5.84
CA LEU A 65 -10.93 -5.60 7.07
C LEU A 65 -9.79 -4.58 6.93
N ARG A 66 -9.20 -4.49 5.73
CA ARG A 66 -8.12 -3.54 5.43
C ARG A 66 -8.64 -2.13 5.08
N SER A 67 -9.85 -2.04 4.54
CA SER A 67 -10.42 -0.75 4.07
C SER A 67 -10.45 0.34 5.14
N PRO A 68 -10.86 0.10 6.41
CA PRO A 68 -10.83 1.13 7.43
C PRO A 68 -9.43 1.69 7.69
N ALA A 69 -8.41 0.83 7.71
CA ALA A 69 -7.03 1.26 7.90
C ALA A 69 -6.52 2.10 6.72
N LEU A 70 -6.91 1.74 5.49
CA LEU A 70 -6.57 2.52 4.30
C LEU A 70 -7.27 3.87 4.31
N LEU A 71 -8.56 3.93 4.65
CA LEU A 71 -9.30 5.20 4.77
C LEU A 71 -8.72 6.10 5.87
N ALA A 72 -8.38 5.51 7.02
CA ALA A 72 -7.70 6.25 8.08
C ALA A 72 -6.35 6.82 7.60
N ALA A 73 -5.57 6.06 6.84
CA ALA A 73 -4.31 6.53 6.28
C ALA A 73 -4.52 7.72 5.33
N VAL A 74 -5.54 7.69 4.45
CA VAL A 74 -5.86 8.83 3.58
C VAL A 74 -6.21 10.07 4.39
N PHE A 75 -7.04 9.89 5.41
CA PHE A 75 -7.43 11.00 6.28
C PHE A 75 -6.20 11.62 6.97
N VAL A 76 -5.31 10.78 7.51
CA VAL A 76 -4.05 11.23 8.11
C VAL A 76 -3.18 11.96 7.09
N TYR A 77 -3.06 11.43 5.86
CA TYR A 77 -2.28 12.08 4.81
C TYR A 77 -2.86 13.43 4.42
N ALA A 78 -4.17 13.53 4.20
CA ALA A 78 -4.83 14.80 3.88
C ALA A 78 -4.61 15.85 4.99
N THR A 79 -4.79 15.45 6.24
CA THR A 79 -4.56 16.33 7.40
C THR A 79 -3.10 16.76 7.49
N ALA A 80 -2.18 15.83 7.33
CA ALA A 80 -0.75 16.11 7.40
C ALA A 80 -0.29 17.03 6.26
N LEU A 81 -0.75 16.81 5.02
CA LEU A 81 -0.46 17.69 3.89
C LEU A 81 -0.91 19.14 4.14
N ASN A 82 -2.11 19.30 4.70
CA ASN A 82 -2.61 20.63 5.07
C ASN A 82 -1.73 21.31 6.13
N LEU A 83 -1.14 20.56 7.07
CA LEU A 83 -0.17 21.10 8.03
C LEU A 83 1.14 21.55 7.36
N PHE A 84 1.50 20.97 6.22
CA PHE A 84 2.65 21.40 5.41
C PHE A 84 2.28 22.52 4.42
N GLY A 85 1.06 23.06 4.51
CA GLY A 85 0.60 24.15 3.64
C GLY A 85 0.16 23.70 2.25
N VAL A 86 -0.08 22.41 2.06
CA VAL A 86 -0.56 21.85 0.78
C VAL A 86 -2.00 21.42 0.94
N GLU A 87 -2.90 22.13 0.25
CA GLU A 87 -4.33 21.81 0.28
C GLU A 87 -4.60 20.48 -0.43
N ALA A 88 -4.96 19.47 0.36
CA ALA A 88 -5.31 18.14 -0.14
C ALA A 88 -6.62 17.69 0.49
N SER A 89 -7.56 17.26 -0.35
CA SER A 89 -8.79 16.63 0.11
C SER A 89 -8.64 15.11 0.22
N VAL A 90 -9.38 14.50 1.17
CA VAL A 90 -9.43 13.05 1.34
C VAL A 90 -9.86 12.37 0.02
N LEU A 91 -10.90 12.88 -0.64
CA LEU A 91 -11.38 12.31 -1.90
C LEU A 91 -10.37 12.47 -3.04
N GLY A 92 -9.65 13.59 -3.09
CA GLY A 92 -8.61 13.82 -4.08
C GLY A 92 -7.41 12.88 -3.95
N LEU A 93 -7.10 12.42 -2.72
CA LEU A 93 -5.98 11.51 -2.47
C LEU A 93 -6.33 10.03 -2.69
N LEU A 94 -7.62 9.65 -2.62
CA LEU A 94 -8.05 8.27 -2.76
C LEU A 94 -7.50 7.55 -4.02
N PRO A 95 -7.54 8.16 -5.22
CA PRO A 95 -7.01 7.50 -6.43
C PRO A 95 -5.51 7.24 -6.38
N PHE A 96 -4.77 8.01 -5.59
CA PHE A 96 -3.31 7.91 -5.51
C PHE A 96 -2.82 6.90 -4.47
N LEU A 97 -3.71 6.44 -3.56
CA LEU A 97 -3.35 5.49 -2.52
C LEU A 97 -2.63 4.23 -3.02
N PRO A 98 -3.12 3.54 -4.05
CA PRO A 98 -2.44 2.33 -4.53
C PRO A 98 -1.01 2.60 -4.93
N VAL A 99 -0.76 3.76 -5.57
CA VAL A 99 0.57 4.14 -6.05
C VAL A 99 1.47 4.59 -4.90
N ILE A 100 0.94 5.34 -3.93
CA ILE A 100 1.65 5.74 -2.71
C ILE A 100 2.10 4.49 -1.92
N PHE A 101 1.21 3.52 -1.72
CA PHE A 101 1.54 2.29 -1.00
C PHE A 101 2.51 1.41 -1.79
N PHE A 102 2.37 1.34 -3.11
CA PHE A 102 3.31 0.64 -3.97
C PHE A 102 4.71 1.28 -3.89
N ALA A 103 4.81 2.59 -4.03
CA ALA A 103 6.07 3.31 -3.90
C ALA A 103 6.71 3.11 -2.51
N ALA A 104 5.90 3.07 -1.45
CA ALA A 104 6.37 2.78 -0.09
C ALA A 104 6.83 1.33 0.10
N ALA A 105 6.34 0.39 -0.71
CA ALA A 105 6.74 -1.02 -0.69
C ALA A 105 8.06 -1.28 -1.43
N VAL A 106 8.48 -0.38 -2.34
CA VAL A 106 9.75 -0.51 -3.06
C VAL A 106 10.91 -0.34 -2.08
N PRO A 107 11.82 -1.33 -1.96
CA PRO A 107 12.92 -1.31 -1.01
C PRO A 107 14.04 -0.36 -1.49
N THR A 108 13.82 0.94 -1.35
CA THR A 108 14.83 1.96 -1.64
C THR A 108 15.41 2.53 -0.34
N PRO A 109 16.70 2.95 -0.32
CA PRO A 109 17.27 3.61 0.83
C PRO A 109 16.41 4.80 1.27
N MET A 110 16.12 4.91 2.57
CA MET A 110 15.29 5.96 3.18
C MET A 110 13.91 6.15 2.50
N ARG A 111 13.41 5.11 1.81
CA ARG A 111 12.17 5.16 1.02
C ARG A 111 12.13 6.28 -0.02
N ALA A 112 13.27 6.54 -0.65
CA ALA A 112 13.42 7.60 -1.65
C ALA A 112 12.35 7.53 -2.75
N ALA A 113 11.97 6.33 -3.22
CA ALA A 113 10.91 6.17 -4.20
C ALA A 113 9.57 6.78 -3.74
N ALA A 114 9.20 6.58 -2.48
CA ALA A 114 7.95 7.13 -1.94
C ALA A 114 8.02 8.65 -1.76
N ILE A 115 9.19 9.18 -1.36
CA ILE A 115 9.42 10.63 -1.26
C ILE A 115 9.33 11.28 -2.64
N THR A 116 10.04 10.73 -3.63
CA THR A 116 10.00 11.22 -5.02
C THR A 116 8.57 11.20 -5.56
N PHE A 117 7.80 10.17 -5.18
CA PHE A 117 6.42 10.06 -5.63
C PHE A 117 5.54 11.21 -5.10
N TRP A 118 5.70 11.60 -3.83
CA TRP A 118 5.00 12.76 -3.28
C TRP A 118 5.36 14.06 -4.01
N VAL A 119 6.63 14.24 -4.35
CA VAL A 119 7.10 15.40 -5.12
C VAL A 119 6.46 15.43 -6.52
N VAL A 120 6.39 14.29 -7.19
CA VAL A 120 5.76 14.18 -8.53
C VAL A 120 4.26 14.44 -8.49
N LEU A 121 3.58 14.07 -7.37
CA LEU A 121 2.15 14.33 -7.21
C LEU A 121 1.81 15.81 -7.06
N PHE A 122 2.71 16.59 -6.48
CA PHE A 122 2.48 17.99 -6.15
C PHE A 122 3.68 18.85 -6.62
N PRO A 123 3.90 18.99 -7.92
CA PRO A 123 5.10 19.65 -8.47
C PRO A 123 5.22 21.11 -8.07
N GLU A 124 4.09 21.81 -7.81
CA GLU A 124 4.09 23.19 -7.36
C GLU A 124 4.60 23.37 -5.92
N ASN A 125 4.62 22.29 -5.13
CA ASN A 125 4.99 22.26 -3.71
C ASN A 125 6.18 21.32 -3.46
N GLU A 126 7.12 21.22 -4.37
CA GLU A 126 8.22 20.23 -4.35
C GLU A 126 8.95 20.17 -3.01
N GLY A 127 9.36 21.32 -2.47
CA GLY A 127 10.07 21.41 -1.20
C GLY A 127 9.25 20.90 -0.01
N GLN A 128 7.97 21.30 0.08
CA GLN A 128 7.06 20.85 1.13
C GLN A 128 6.79 19.34 1.01
N MET A 129 6.67 18.83 -0.22
CA MET A 129 6.43 17.42 -0.46
C MET A 129 7.64 16.54 -0.15
N ALA A 130 8.84 17.01 -0.46
CA ALA A 130 10.06 16.34 -0.05
C ALA A 130 10.19 16.28 1.48
N ALA A 131 9.93 17.39 2.17
CA ALA A 131 9.94 17.47 3.63
C ALA A 131 8.84 16.59 4.24
N PHE A 132 7.61 16.67 3.73
CA PHE A 132 6.50 15.81 4.16
C PHE A 132 6.83 14.33 4.00
N GLY A 133 7.26 13.91 2.82
CA GLY A 133 7.60 12.52 2.55
C GLY A 133 8.70 12.01 3.46
N PHE A 134 9.73 12.82 3.70
CA PHE A 134 10.83 12.49 4.61
C PHE A 134 10.34 12.31 6.06
N VAL A 135 9.61 13.27 6.59
CA VAL A 135 9.08 13.23 7.96
C VAL A 135 8.12 12.06 8.14
N GLN A 136 7.17 11.91 7.23
CA GLN A 136 6.15 10.87 7.29
C GLN A 136 6.77 9.47 7.29
N HIS A 137 7.68 9.18 6.36
CA HIS A 137 8.25 7.84 6.26
C HIS A 137 9.15 7.49 7.44
N ASN A 138 9.94 8.46 7.92
CA ASN A 138 10.77 8.25 9.11
C ASN A 138 9.92 8.10 10.37
N PHE A 139 8.86 8.89 10.52
CA PHE A 139 7.91 8.74 11.63
C PHE A 139 7.32 7.33 11.68
N PHE A 140 6.84 6.80 10.55
CA PHE A 140 6.29 5.44 10.51
C PHE A 140 7.32 4.37 10.85
N ILE A 141 8.57 4.51 10.41
CA ILE A 141 9.65 3.58 10.77
C ILE A 141 9.87 3.60 12.28
N LEU A 142 10.03 4.78 12.87
CA LEU A 142 10.26 4.95 14.30
C LEU A 142 9.08 4.46 15.13
N PHE A 143 7.86 4.80 14.72
CA PHE A 143 6.63 4.37 15.39
C PHE A 143 6.48 2.84 15.37
N ASN A 144 6.69 2.20 14.23
CA ASN A 144 6.64 0.73 14.14
C ASN A 144 7.76 0.07 14.94
N ALA A 145 8.96 0.65 14.95
CA ALA A 145 10.06 0.17 15.76
C ALA A 145 9.73 0.27 17.27
N ALA A 146 9.16 1.39 17.70
CA ALA A 146 8.74 1.57 19.09
C ALA A 146 7.67 0.55 19.51
N ILE A 147 6.63 0.35 18.66
CA ILE A 147 5.62 -0.69 18.91
C ILE A 147 6.27 -2.07 18.93
N GLY A 148 7.16 -2.39 17.98
CA GLY A 148 7.87 -3.66 17.95
C GLY A 148 8.65 -3.92 19.25
N LEU A 149 9.31 -2.91 19.78
CA LEU A 149 10.04 -3.00 21.06
C LEU A 149 9.10 -3.25 22.25
N LEU A 150 7.93 -2.62 22.29
CA LEU A 150 6.94 -2.86 23.36
C LEU A 150 6.46 -4.32 23.39
N PHE A 151 6.31 -4.95 22.24
CA PHE A 151 5.84 -6.34 22.14
C PHE A 151 6.97 -7.37 22.02
N TRP A 152 8.25 -6.93 22.00
CA TRP A 152 9.41 -7.79 21.81
C TRP A 152 9.48 -8.97 22.77
N ARG A 153 9.31 -8.71 24.09
CA ARG A 153 9.37 -9.76 25.13
C ARG A 153 8.26 -10.78 24.98
N ARG A 154 7.05 -10.33 24.56
CA ARG A 154 5.91 -11.24 24.31
C ARG A 154 6.17 -12.08 23.08
N ALA A 155 6.61 -11.47 22.01
CA ALA A 155 6.94 -12.18 20.78
C ALA A 155 8.06 -13.22 20.99
N GLN A 156 9.08 -12.90 21.77
CA GLN A 156 10.13 -13.87 22.11
C GLN A 156 9.58 -15.08 22.86
N ARG A 157 8.69 -14.88 23.85
CA ARG A 157 8.07 -16.00 24.57
C ARG A 157 7.21 -16.86 23.67
N ASP A 158 6.41 -16.22 22.81
CA ASP A 158 5.48 -16.93 21.92
C ASP A 158 6.21 -17.70 20.80
N LEU A 159 7.39 -17.23 20.36
CA LEU A 159 8.14 -17.85 19.27
C LEU A 159 9.20 -18.85 19.75
N PHE A 160 9.81 -18.63 20.91
CA PHE A 160 10.97 -19.40 21.35
C PHE A 160 10.74 -20.14 22.68
N GLY A 161 9.60 -20.00 23.33
CA GLY A 161 9.20 -20.80 24.48
C GLY A 161 10.05 -20.59 25.73
N SER A 162 10.74 -19.47 25.86
CA SER A 162 11.64 -19.13 26.99
C SER A 162 11.02 -18.10 27.93
#